data_b2ed35413bddfaddd26a66e018204698
#
_entry.id   b2ed35413bddfaddd26a66e018204698
#
_cell.length_a   1.000
_cell.length_b   1.000
_cell.length_c   1.000
_cell.angle_alpha   90.00
_cell.angle_beta   90.00
_cell.angle_gamma   90.00
#
_symmetry.space_group_name_H-M   'P 1'
#
loop_
_entity.id
_entity.type
_entity.pdbx_description
1 polymer ?
#
loop_
_entity_poly.entity_id
_entity_poly.type
_entity_poly.pdbx_seq_one_letter_code
_entity_poly.pdbx_strand_id
1 'polypeptide(L)'
;MKKTVLSLLVLLLAALPAWCCTSIMVGRLASTDGSVITSHTCDGRYRTWAFMEPAADHRRGDLHDVLRGTMHTTFRGDTTGVRLMGQIPEALHTYAYLNTAYPCLNEHQLAIGETTFGGPDTLVNEKGLFTIEELERVALQRCDNARDAIRLIGQLIKKYGYGDSGECITIADKNEVWQMEILGEGPEKIGGVWAAQRIPDDHVGVSANIPRIGKMDRKNKDFFMASDNVEKVALKYGLWDGKGEFVFWRVFNCDYAKGRNFHDREFFILNALAPSLGLTYDMDELPFSVKPDSLVDVHRVMELFRSTFEGTFMDMCQNVKMEVGRRNEDGSTRTDTIVSPVANPWLGGNMQRTLNFLAPGTVEFRRTVAVAWCSYSHITQLRNWLPDEVGGVCWLSVDNPGESPRIPIFCGTTRLPEAYDRCGQYSYQPDCAVWQFRKANKLATVAWQSTKGKVIGEVLAVEKEAARRMPALEAQVKEALASDEGGEERASALLNACTADVYRDAASRWDALEADFWQRFGLGF
;
A
#
# COMPACT_ATOMS: atom_id res chain seq x y z
N MET A 1 22.93 -42.31 -40.76
CA MET A 1 21.82 -41.33 -40.69
C MET A 1 21.55 -41.03 -39.19
N LYS A 2 22.15 -39.97 -38.69
CA LYS A 2 21.96 -39.52 -37.28
C LYS A 2 20.77 -38.57 -37.26
N LYS A 3 19.71 -38.95 -36.56
CA LYS A 3 18.57 -38.04 -36.30
C LYS A 3 18.95 -37.13 -35.12
N THR A 4 19.17 -35.88 -35.41
CA THR A 4 19.35 -34.83 -34.43
C THR A 4 17.96 -34.42 -33.95
N VAL A 5 17.60 -34.79 -32.72
CA VAL A 5 16.41 -34.30 -32.03
C VAL A 5 16.76 -32.95 -31.48
N LEU A 6 16.22 -31.90 -32.08
CA LEU A 6 16.29 -30.54 -31.62
C LEU A 6 15.24 -30.35 -30.51
N SER A 7 15.64 -30.46 -29.26
CA SER A 7 14.78 -30.15 -28.13
C SER A 7 14.60 -28.64 -28.06
N LEU A 8 13.45 -28.15 -28.47
CA LEU A 8 13.01 -26.76 -28.28
C LEU A 8 12.66 -26.61 -26.80
N LEU A 9 13.60 -26.10 -26.00
CA LEU A 9 13.35 -25.64 -24.65
C LEU A 9 12.57 -24.35 -24.77
N VAL A 10 11.23 -24.43 -24.74
CA VAL A 10 10.39 -23.24 -24.54
C VAL A 10 10.59 -22.80 -23.09
N LEU A 11 11.48 -21.86 -22.87
CA LEU A 11 11.53 -21.08 -21.65
C LEU A 11 10.19 -20.32 -21.56
N LEU A 12 9.24 -20.88 -20.84
CA LEU A 12 8.15 -20.13 -20.25
C LEU A 12 8.79 -19.16 -19.24
N LEU A 13 9.21 -18.00 -19.70
CA LEU A 13 9.31 -16.81 -18.86
C LEU A 13 7.89 -16.55 -18.34
N ALA A 14 7.53 -17.21 -17.25
CA ALA A 14 6.50 -16.70 -16.37
C ALA A 14 7.03 -15.32 -15.97
N ALA A 15 6.48 -14.25 -16.56
CA ALA A 15 6.61 -12.93 -16.00
C ALA A 15 6.10 -13.08 -14.56
N LEU A 16 7.01 -13.13 -13.60
CA LEU A 16 6.66 -13.01 -12.19
C LEU A 16 5.82 -11.73 -12.12
N PRO A 17 4.62 -11.76 -11.57
CA PRO A 17 3.85 -10.55 -11.39
C PRO A 17 4.77 -9.61 -10.60
N ALA A 18 5.14 -8.49 -11.20
CA ALA A 18 5.89 -7.45 -10.52
C ALA A 18 5.05 -7.06 -9.29
N TRP A 19 5.55 -7.39 -8.12
CA TRP A 19 4.95 -7.11 -6.84
C TRP A 19 5.04 -5.60 -6.66
N CYS A 20 3.91 -4.91 -6.73
CA CYS A 20 3.88 -3.48 -7.02
C CYS A 20 2.89 -2.78 -6.09
N CYS A 21 3.39 -2.15 -5.05
CA CYS A 21 2.64 -1.39 -4.06
C CYS A 21 2.37 0.06 -4.50
N THR A 22 1.47 0.77 -3.84
CA THR A 22 1.19 2.20 -4.08
C THR A 22 1.02 2.90 -2.74
N SER A 23 1.67 4.04 -2.58
CA SER A 23 1.51 4.93 -1.43
C SER A 23 1.16 6.34 -1.88
N ILE A 24 0.21 6.97 -1.19
CA ILE A 24 -0.17 8.38 -1.36
C ILE A 24 0.13 9.08 -0.04
N MET A 25 0.78 10.22 -0.11
CA MET A 25 1.16 11.07 1.01
C MET A 25 0.44 12.40 0.92
N VAL A 26 -0.14 12.89 2.02
CA VAL A 26 -0.80 14.21 2.07
C VAL A 26 -0.24 15.00 3.23
N GLY A 27 0.33 16.16 2.94
CA GLY A 27 0.78 17.11 3.95
C GLY A 27 -0.40 17.78 4.67
N ARG A 28 -0.20 18.22 5.90
CA ARG A 28 -1.26 18.72 6.77
C ARG A 28 -2.03 19.94 6.24
N LEU A 29 -1.41 20.78 5.42
CA LEU A 29 -2.04 21.95 4.79
C LEU A 29 -2.65 21.60 3.41
N ALA A 30 -2.39 20.40 2.88
CA ALA A 30 -3.04 19.87 1.70
C ALA A 30 -4.31 19.07 2.06
N SER A 31 -4.51 18.72 3.33
CA SER A 31 -5.70 18.01 3.79
C SER A 31 -6.82 18.94 4.22
N THR A 32 -8.08 18.46 4.15
CA THR A 32 -9.28 19.25 4.48
C THR A 32 -9.43 19.57 5.95
N ASP A 33 -8.88 18.70 6.81
CA ASP A 33 -9.03 18.78 8.28
C ASP A 33 -7.71 19.07 9.02
N GLY A 34 -6.58 19.21 8.29
CA GLY A 34 -5.27 19.42 8.87
C GLY A 34 -4.55 18.13 9.28
N SER A 35 -5.12 16.95 8.99
CA SER A 35 -4.45 15.67 9.21
C SER A 35 -3.27 15.46 8.24
N VAL A 36 -2.28 14.70 8.69
CA VAL A 36 -1.26 14.11 7.81
C VAL A 36 -1.73 12.72 7.40
N ILE A 37 -1.56 12.37 6.12
CA ILE A 37 -1.97 11.06 5.61
C ILE A 37 -0.78 10.37 4.96
N THR A 38 -0.58 9.09 5.27
CA THR A 38 0.22 8.17 4.48
C THR A 38 -0.57 6.89 4.21
N SER A 39 -0.10 6.06 3.28
CA SER A 39 -0.90 4.92 2.85
C SER A 39 -0.05 3.86 2.17
N HIS A 40 -0.62 2.65 1.98
CA HIS A 40 0.04 1.53 1.31
C HIS A 40 -0.99 0.56 0.72
N THR A 41 -0.73 0.07 -0.50
CA THR A 41 -1.34 -1.16 -1.03
C THR A 41 -0.28 -2.27 -1.01
N CYS A 42 -0.56 -3.37 -0.31
CA CYS A 42 0.33 -4.53 -0.24
C CYS A 42 -0.02 -5.52 -1.36
N ASP A 43 0.57 -5.30 -2.54
CA ASP A 43 0.19 -6.00 -3.75
C ASP A 43 1.08 -7.23 -3.97
N GLY A 44 0.54 -8.41 -3.66
CA GLY A 44 1.25 -9.67 -3.77
C GLY A 44 0.65 -10.75 -2.87
N ARG A 45 1.41 -11.82 -2.65
CA ARG A 45 1.00 -12.93 -1.78
C ARG A 45 1.62 -12.78 -0.39
N TYR A 46 1.18 -11.75 0.33
CA TYR A 46 1.59 -11.48 1.69
C TYR A 46 0.55 -11.96 2.69
N ARG A 47 0.91 -12.06 3.97
CA ARG A 47 -0.03 -12.41 5.02
C ARG A 47 -1.12 -11.36 5.16
N THR A 48 -2.32 -11.83 5.48
CA THR A 48 -3.50 -10.98 5.71
C THR A 48 -4.00 -11.04 7.15
N TRP A 49 -3.33 -11.80 8.01
CA TRP A 49 -3.56 -11.70 9.44
C TRP A 49 -2.93 -10.42 9.99
N ALA A 50 -3.60 -9.80 10.95
CA ALA A 50 -3.17 -8.59 11.61
C ALA A 50 -3.42 -8.68 13.11
N PHE A 51 -2.59 -8.00 13.90
CA PHE A 51 -2.67 -8.04 15.34
C PHE A 51 -2.17 -6.73 15.96
N MET A 52 -2.77 -6.30 17.08
CA MET A 52 -2.23 -5.20 17.87
C MET A 52 -1.17 -5.74 18.82
N GLU A 53 0.11 -5.53 18.50
CA GLU A 53 1.20 -5.87 19.41
C GLU A 53 1.20 -4.88 20.58
N PRO A 54 1.17 -5.36 21.82
CA PRO A 54 1.15 -4.47 22.98
C PRO A 54 2.51 -3.81 23.22
N ALA A 55 2.49 -2.66 23.87
CA ALA A 55 3.69 -2.07 24.46
C ALA A 55 4.30 -3.00 25.50
N ALA A 56 5.62 -2.97 25.66
CA ALA A 56 6.34 -3.82 26.60
C ALA A 56 7.56 -3.14 27.21
N ASP A 57 7.81 -3.43 28.50
CA ASP A 57 9.03 -3.04 29.19
C ASP A 57 10.06 -4.18 29.17
N HIS A 58 11.32 -3.83 28.92
CA HIS A 58 12.42 -4.76 28.78
C HIS A 58 13.55 -4.44 29.76
N ARG A 59 14.41 -5.44 30.03
CA ARG A 59 15.56 -5.28 30.91
C ARG A 59 16.78 -4.79 30.14
N ARG A 60 17.66 -4.06 30.81
CA ARG A 60 18.96 -3.72 30.24
C ARG A 60 19.74 -4.99 29.88
N GLY A 61 20.09 -5.12 28.59
CA GLY A 61 20.83 -6.28 28.07
C GLY A 61 19.97 -7.30 27.35
N ASP A 62 18.64 -7.13 27.35
CA ASP A 62 17.75 -7.93 26.52
C ASP A 62 18.07 -7.69 25.03
N LEU A 63 17.80 -8.69 24.21
CA LEU A 63 18.08 -8.67 22.78
C LEU A 63 16.77 -8.80 21.99
N HIS A 64 16.69 -8.01 20.93
CA HIS A 64 15.63 -8.09 19.92
C HIS A 64 16.06 -9.03 18.80
N ASP A 65 15.23 -10.01 18.48
CA ASP A 65 15.42 -10.93 17.37
C ASP A 65 15.07 -10.28 16.04
N VAL A 66 16.04 -10.15 15.14
CA VAL A 66 15.83 -9.68 13.76
C VAL A 66 15.45 -10.87 12.90
N LEU A 67 14.21 -10.87 12.40
CA LEU A 67 13.61 -11.98 11.68
C LEU A 67 13.48 -11.67 10.17
N ARG A 68 13.48 -12.69 9.34
CA ARG A 68 13.15 -12.59 7.91
C ARG A 68 12.08 -13.61 7.55
N GLY A 69 11.10 -13.19 6.73
CA GLY A 69 10.04 -14.05 6.23
C GLY A 69 8.74 -13.98 7.05
N THR A 70 8.65 -13.11 8.04
CA THR A 70 7.45 -12.92 8.87
C THR A 70 6.23 -12.47 8.06
N MET A 71 6.45 -11.78 6.94
CA MET A 71 5.41 -11.32 6.01
C MET A 71 4.66 -12.44 5.28
N HIS A 72 5.13 -13.70 5.38
CA HIS A 72 4.53 -14.86 4.71
C HIS A 72 3.89 -15.88 5.67
N THR A 73 3.85 -15.59 6.94
CA THR A 73 3.27 -16.48 7.98
C THR A 73 1.75 -16.53 7.90
N THR A 74 1.13 -17.59 8.43
CA THR A 74 -0.31 -17.86 8.27
C THR A 74 -1.16 -17.48 9.48
N PHE A 75 -0.53 -17.34 10.66
CA PHE A 75 -1.14 -16.85 11.91
C PHE A 75 -0.05 -16.29 12.84
N ARG A 76 -0.46 -15.60 13.90
CA ARG A 76 0.46 -15.09 14.91
C ARG A 76 1.19 -16.23 15.61
N GLY A 77 2.54 -16.18 15.63
CA GLY A 77 3.38 -17.25 16.20
C GLY A 77 3.73 -18.37 15.21
N ASP A 78 3.26 -18.31 13.95
CA ASP A 78 3.75 -19.21 12.90
C ASP A 78 5.21 -18.87 12.58
N THR A 79 6.08 -19.89 12.68
CA THR A 79 7.52 -19.78 12.40
C THR A 79 7.92 -20.45 11.09
N THR A 80 6.94 -20.94 10.31
CA THR A 80 7.19 -21.61 9.03
C THR A 80 7.85 -20.64 8.02
N GLY A 81 9.06 -20.96 7.61
CA GLY A 81 9.85 -20.13 6.68
C GLY A 81 10.48 -18.88 7.33
N VAL A 82 10.23 -18.65 8.62
CA VAL A 82 10.87 -17.55 9.37
C VAL A 82 12.28 -17.93 9.75
N ARG A 83 13.21 -17.01 9.55
CA ARG A 83 14.64 -17.20 9.89
C ARG A 83 15.11 -16.11 10.83
N LEU A 84 15.82 -16.50 11.89
CA LEU A 84 16.55 -15.58 12.73
C LEU A 84 17.82 -15.15 11.98
N MET A 85 17.91 -13.85 11.66
CA MET A 85 19.06 -13.26 10.95
C MET A 85 20.15 -12.85 11.91
N GLY A 86 19.78 -12.43 13.12
CA GLY A 86 20.68 -12.00 14.17
C GLY A 86 19.91 -11.26 15.27
N GLN A 87 20.65 -10.56 16.12
CA GLN A 87 20.09 -9.86 17.26
C GLN A 87 20.66 -8.44 17.37
N ILE A 88 19.86 -7.53 17.87
CA ILE A 88 20.27 -6.18 18.24
C ILE A 88 19.91 -5.92 19.72
N PRO A 89 20.52 -4.95 20.40
CA PRO A 89 20.07 -4.54 21.72
C PRO A 89 18.60 -4.13 21.72
N GLU A 90 17.84 -4.65 22.68
CA GLU A 90 16.42 -4.25 22.84
C GLU A 90 16.34 -2.85 23.46
N ALA A 91 15.25 -2.11 23.12
CA ALA A 91 14.90 -0.88 23.81
C ALA A 91 14.39 -1.20 25.22
N LEU A 92 14.51 -0.27 26.18
CA LEU A 92 13.97 -0.49 27.52
C LEU A 92 12.44 -0.47 27.55
N HIS A 93 11.84 0.19 26.58
CA HIS A 93 10.41 0.19 26.33
C HIS A 93 10.16 0.11 24.84
N THR A 94 9.17 -0.68 24.41
CA THR A 94 8.70 -0.78 23.04
C THR A 94 7.23 -0.38 22.97
N TYR A 95 6.88 0.43 21.97
CA TYR A 95 5.52 0.93 21.77
C TYR A 95 4.59 -0.13 21.18
N ALA A 96 3.30 0.00 21.49
CA ALA A 96 2.26 -0.79 20.85
C ALA A 96 2.10 -0.38 19.37
N TYR A 97 1.82 -1.35 18.50
CA TYR A 97 1.66 -1.09 17.06
C TYR A 97 0.76 -2.10 16.37
N LEU A 98 0.19 -1.69 15.24
CA LEU A 98 -0.58 -2.55 14.33
C LEU A 98 0.38 -3.38 13.46
N ASN A 99 0.45 -4.68 13.74
CA ASN A 99 1.31 -5.65 13.09
C ASN A 99 0.61 -6.28 11.88
N THR A 100 0.76 -5.68 10.71
CA THR A 100 0.43 -6.22 9.39
C THR A 100 1.68 -6.82 8.75
N ALA A 101 1.62 -7.36 7.52
CA ALA A 101 2.81 -7.90 6.84
C ALA A 101 3.96 -6.88 6.79
N TYR A 102 3.63 -5.64 6.54
CA TYR A 102 4.46 -4.45 6.72
C TYR A 102 3.81 -3.64 7.84
N PRO A 103 4.35 -3.62 9.07
CA PRO A 103 3.74 -2.92 10.21
C PRO A 103 3.55 -1.43 9.92
N CYS A 104 2.42 -0.84 10.32
CA CYS A 104 2.02 0.42 9.71
C CYS A 104 1.65 1.58 10.63
N LEU A 105 1.32 1.36 11.90
CA LEU A 105 0.88 2.44 12.81
C LEU A 105 1.20 2.06 14.25
N ASN A 106 1.80 2.98 15.03
CA ASN A 106 2.01 2.80 16.47
C ASN A 106 1.11 3.72 17.32
N GLU A 107 1.16 3.53 18.63
CA GLU A 107 0.34 4.25 19.62
C GLU A 107 0.62 5.76 19.67
N HIS A 108 1.74 6.26 19.14
CA HIS A 108 2.11 7.67 19.09
C HIS A 108 1.78 8.37 17.77
N GLN A 109 0.96 7.74 16.92
CA GLN A 109 0.64 8.24 15.58
C GLN A 109 1.86 8.31 14.64
N LEU A 110 2.88 7.45 14.82
CA LEU A 110 3.88 7.22 13.79
C LEU A 110 3.33 6.17 12.83
N ALA A 111 3.32 6.50 11.53
CA ALA A 111 2.77 5.64 10.48
C ALA A 111 3.78 5.41 9.35
N ILE A 112 3.78 4.19 8.79
CA ILE A 112 4.68 3.79 7.71
C ILE A 112 3.87 3.10 6.61
N GLY A 113 4.23 3.39 5.35
CA GLY A 113 3.79 2.67 4.15
C GLY A 113 5.00 2.27 3.33
N GLU A 114 4.86 1.28 2.44
CA GLU A 114 5.98 0.70 1.68
C GLU A 114 5.68 0.63 0.19
N THR A 115 6.73 0.70 -0.66
CA THR A 115 6.69 0.36 -2.08
C THR A 115 8.08 -0.09 -2.57
N THR A 116 8.21 -1.33 -3.01
CA THR A 116 9.46 -1.86 -3.58
C THR A 116 9.79 -1.24 -4.93
N PHE A 117 10.98 -0.69 -5.15
CA PHE A 117 11.42 -0.24 -6.48
C PHE A 117 12.56 -1.08 -7.09
N GLY A 118 13.08 -2.05 -6.35
CA GLY A 118 14.10 -2.98 -6.80
C GLY A 118 15.52 -2.41 -6.80
N GLY A 119 15.76 -1.36 -7.56
CA GLY A 119 17.08 -0.76 -7.70
C GLY A 119 18.10 -1.64 -8.44
N PRO A 120 19.37 -1.22 -8.54
CA PRO A 120 20.43 -1.99 -9.18
C PRO A 120 20.80 -3.27 -8.38
N ASP A 121 20.76 -4.45 -9.02
CA ASP A 121 21.11 -5.74 -8.41
C ASP A 121 22.52 -5.75 -7.80
N THR A 122 23.44 -4.94 -8.36
CA THR A 122 24.81 -4.80 -7.87
C THR A 122 24.92 -4.25 -6.45
N LEU A 123 23.86 -3.63 -5.94
CA LEU A 123 23.80 -3.07 -4.58
C LEU A 123 23.21 -4.04 -3.55
N VAL A 124 22.58 -5.12 -3.99
CA VAL A 124 21.99 -6.12 -3.08
C VAL A 124 23.09 -6.82 -2.28
N ASN A 125 22.87 -6.95 -0.98
CA ASN A 125 23.76 -7.69 -0.07
C ASN A 125 22.95 -8.54 0.91
N GLU A 126 22.68 -9.77 0.56
CA GLU A 126 21.90 -10.72 1.39
C GLU A 126 22.46 -10.97 2.81
N LYS A 127 23.72 -10.54 3.07
CA LYS A 127 24.34 -10.60 4.39
C LYS A 127 23.92 -9.43 5.29
N GLY A 128 23.25 -8.42 4.74
CA GLY A 128 22.60 -7.36 5.53
C GLY A 128 21.60 -7.96 6.50
N LEU A 129 21.60 -7.47 7.74
CA LEU A 129 20.77 -8.02 8.80
C LEU A 129 19.29 -7.74 8.56
N PHE A 130 18.98 -6.53 8.12
CA PHE A 130 17.61 -6.02 8.01
C PHE A 130 17.02 -6.17 6.61
N THR A 131 15.76 -6.60 6.56
CA THR A 131 14.83 -6.38 5.46
C THR A 131 13.89 -5.23 5.82
N ILE A 132 13.08 -4.77 4.87
CA ILE A 132 12.30 -3.54 5.06
C ILE A 132 11.23 -3.69 6.15
N GLU A 133 10.52 -4.81 6.19
CA GLU A 133 9.47 -5.07 7.18
C GLU A 133 10.00 -5.08 8.62
N GLU A 134 11.25 -5.47 8.79
CA GLU A 134 11.89 -5.49 10.11
C GLU A 134 12.39 -4.11 10.53
N LEU A 135 12.84 -3.27 9.57
CA LEU A 135 13.16 -1.87 9.83
C LEU A 135 11.91 -1.08 10.24
N GLU A 136 10.77 -1.31 9.58
CA GLU A 136 9.48 -0.72 9.93
C GLU A 136 9.05 -1.11 11.34
N ARG A 137 9.13 -2.42 11.66
CA ARG A 137 8.81 -2.93 13.01
C ARG A 137 9.63 -2.23 14.09
N VAL A 138 10.96 -2.22 13.93
CA VAL A 138 11.86 -1.60 14.91
C VAL A 138 11.63 -0.10 15.02
N ALA A 139 11.34 0.59 13.91
CA ALA A 139 11.03 2.02 13.93
C ALA A 139 9.72 2.30 14.68
N LEU A 140 8.64 1.53 14.43
CA LEU A 140 7.37 1.69 15.13
C LEU A 140 7.47 1.36 16.62
N GLN A 141 8.29 0.38 17.00
CA GLN A 141 8.52 0.02 18.39
C GLN A 141 9.31 1.07 19.19
N ARG A 142 10.09 1.95 18.53
CA ARG A 142 11.12 2.75 19.21
C ARG A 142 11.05 4.24 18.94
N CYS A 143 10.20 4.69 18.02
CA CYS A 143 10.10 6.10 17.64
C CYS A 143 8.67 6.60 17.75
N ASP A 144 8.52 7.88 18.11
CA ASP A 144 7.26 8.60 18.24
C ASP A 144 7.07 9.68 17.15
N ASN A 145 8.07 9.86 16.28
CA ASN A 145 8.03 10.85 15.20
C ASN A 145 8.80 10.38 13.96
N ALA A 146 8.48 10.94 12.80
CA ALA A 146 9.03 10.56 11.51
C ALA A 146 10.55 10.78 11.41
N ARG A 147 11.07 11.89 11.93
CA ARG A 147 12.50 12.20 11.81
C ARG A 147 13.37 11.25 12.61
N ASP A 148 12.94 10.86 13.79
CA ASP A 148 13.68 9.90 14.62
C ASP A 148 13.61 8.50 14.03
N ALA A 149 12.47 8.11 13.43
CA ALA A 149 12.37 6.87 12.67
C ALA A 149 13.36 6.82 11.50
N ILE A 150 13.45 7.88 10.68
CA ILE A 150 14.44 7.97 9.57
C ILE A 150 15.87 7.86 10.10
N ARG A 151 16.20 8.56 11.20
CA ARG A 151 17.54 8.50 11.80
C ARG A 151 17.85 7.11 12.33
N LEU A 152 16.92 6.49 13.04
CA LEU A 152 17.09 5.14 13.59
C LEU A 152 17.32 4.12 12.47
N ILE A 153 16.47 4.12 11.42
CA ILE A 153 16.61 3.26 10.24
C ILE A 153 18.00 3.46 9.61
N GLY A 154 18.39 4.71 9.38
CA GLY A 154 19.72 5.02 8.83
C GLY A 154 20.88 4.50 9.67
N GLN A 155 20.77 4.57 11.01
CA GLN A 155 21.77 4.03 11.95
C GLN A 155 21.82 2.51 11.93
N LEU A 156 20.67 1.84 11.91
CA LEU A 156 20.55 0.38 11.84
C LEU A 156 21.17 -0.14 10.55
N ILE A 157 20.82 0.47 9.41
CA ILE A 157 21.39 0.12 8.10
C ILE A 157 22.92 0.30 8.09
N LYS A 158 23.41 1.43 8.59
CA LYS A 158 24.85 1.71 8.64
C LYS A 158 25.61 0.69 9.48
N LYS A 159 25.02 0.23 10.59
CA LYS A 159 25.68 -0.67 11.54
C LYS A 159 25.54 -2.14 11.20
N TYR A 160 24.36 -2.55 10.74
CA TYR A 160 24.00 -3.96 10.59
C TYR A 160 23.73 -4.37 9.14
N GLY A 161 23.61 -3.41 8.22
CA GLY A 161 23.40 -3.63 6.81
C GLY A 161 21.93 -3.84 6.43
N TYR A 162 21.64 -3.51 5.18
CA TYR A 162 20.38 -3.72 4.51
C TYR A 162 20.52 -4.88 3.52
N GLY A 163 19.67 -5.89 3.64
CA GLY A 163 19.77 -7.17 2.95
C GLY A 163 18.64 -7.46 1.97
N ASP A 164 17.92 -6.41 1.53
CA ASP A 164 16.82 -6.49 0.59
C ASP A 164 17.13 -5.76 -0.71
N SER A 165 16.23 -5.84 -1.69
CA SER A 165 16.24 -5.01 -2.89
C SER A 165 15.92 -3.54 -2.56
N GLY A 166 15.94 -2.65 -3.55
CA GLY A 166 15.63 -1.24 -3.34
C GLY A 166 14.19 -1.03 -2.90
N GLU A 167 14.00 -0.34 -1.78
CA GLU A 167 12.71 -0.09 -1.15
C GLU A 167 12.48 1.39 -0.89
N CYS A 168 11.23 1.79 -1.01
CA CYS A 168 10.75 3.10 -0.58
C CYS A 168 9.78 2.91 0.58
N ILE A 169 9.98 3.64 1.66
CA ILE A 169 8.99 3.78 2.74
C ILE A 169 8.51 5.22 2.83
N THR A 170 7.23 5.37 3.13
CA THR A 170 6.63 6.65 3.47
C THR A 170 6.45 6.70 4.98
N ILE A 171 7.06 7.67 5.64
CA ILE A 171 7.09 7.79 7.10
C ILE A 171 6.36 9.06 7.49
N ALA A 172 5.32 8.94 8.29
CA ALA A 172 4.49 10.08 8.70
C ALA A 172 4.31 10.10 10.23
N ASP A 173 4.28 11.29 10.78
CA ASP A 173 3.73 11.56 12.09
C ASP A 173 2.59 12.59 11.98
N LYS A 174 2.02 12.98 13.10
CA LYS A 174 0.90 13.94 13.15
C LYS A 174 1.23 15.36 12.66
N ASN A 175 2.48 15.61 12.21
CA ASN A 175 2.93 16.94 11.77
C ASN A 175 3.51 16.96 10.35
N GLU A 176 4.12 15.85 9.90
CA GLU A 176 4.82 15.82 8.62
C GLU A 176 4.85 14.40 8.01
N VAL A 177 5.08 14.33 6.69
CA VAL A 177 5.26 13.06 5.98
C VAL A 177 6.50 13.11 5.09
N TRP A 178 7.24 12.01 5.06
CA TRP A 178 8.50 11.82 4.35
C TRP A 178 8.43 10.62 3.42
N GLN A 179 9.16 10.69 2.32
CA GLN A 179 9.51 9.54 1.50
C GLN A 179 10.99 9.21 1.74
N MET A 180 11.30 7.96 2.06
CA MET A 180 12.67 7.47 2.25
C MET A 180 12.94 6.31 1.30
N GLU A 181 14.00 6.40 0.51
CA GLU A 181 14.44 5.39 -0.46
C GLU A 181 15.74 4.75 0.02
N ILE A 182 15.78 3.41 0.01
CA ILE A 182 16.81 2.59 0.68
C ILE A 182 17.33 1.54 -0.29
N LEU A 183 18.65 1.34 -0.31
CA LEU A 183 19.33 0.28 -1.06
C LEU A 183 20.49 -0.29 -0.22
N GLY A 184 20.98 -1.48 -0.59
CA GLY A 184 22.20 -2.03 -0.05
C GLY A 184 23.45 -1.23 -0.44
N GLU A 185 24.60 -1.58 0.13
CA GLU A 185 25.92 -0.99 -0.19
C GLU A 185 26.77 -1.93 -1.08
N GLY A 186 26.12 -2.98 -1.64
CA GLY A 186 26.77 -4.00 -2.47
C GLY A 186 27.43 -5.12 -1.66
N PRO A 187 27.87 -6.21 -2.33
CA PRO A 187 28.24 -7.46 -1.69
C PRO A 187 29.53 -7.40 -0.86
N GLU A 188 30.36 -6.36 -1.04
CA GLU A 188 31.66 -6.25 -0.39
C GLU A 188 31.59 -5.61 0.99
N LYS A 189 30.49 -4.95 1.33
CA LYS A 189 30.38 -4.20 2.59
C LYS A 189 28.99 -4.30 3.21
N ILE A 190 28.95 -4.56 4.50
CA ILE A 190 27.75 -4.44 5.30
C ILE A 190 27.43 -2.96 5.47
N GLY A 191 26.22 -2.56 5.08
CA GLY A 191 25.77 -1.17 5.10
C GLY A 191 24.58 -0.97 4.19
N GLY A 192 24.33 0.28 3.82
CA GLY A 192 23.33 0.65 2.84
C GLY A 192 23.44 2.12 2.44
N VAL A 193 22.67 2.46 1.43
CA VAL A 193 22.54 3.81 0.88
C VAL A 193 21.08 4.23 1.00
N TRP A 194 20.84 5.43 1.47
CA TRP A 194 19.47 5.93 1.58
C TRP A 194 19.40 7.45 1.41
N ALA A 195 18.25 7.91 0.97
CA ALA A 195 17.86 9.31 0.95
C ALA A 195 16.42 9.42 1.46
N ALA A 196 16.10 10.55 2.10
CA ALA A 196 14.76 10.89 2.52
C ALA A 196 14.44 12.33 2.16
N GLN A 197 13.23 12.55 1.63
CA GLN A 197 12.72 13.86 1.26
C GLN A 197 11.33 14.06 1.86
N ARG A 198 11.14 15.21 2.52
CA ARG A 198 9.85 15.61 3.08
C ARG A 198 8.90 16.07 1.97
N ILE A 199 7.64 15.68 2.09
CA ILE A 199 6.55 16.29 1.31
C ILE A 199 6.23 17.64 1.96
N PRO A 200 6.19 18.77 1.20
CA PRO A 200 5.75 20.05 1.74
C PRO A 200 4.36 19.95 2.36
N ASP A 201 4.10 20.75 3.39
CA ASP A 201 2.83 20.68 4.13
C ASP A 201 1.58 20.89 3.26
N ASP A 202 1.69 21.70 2.20
CA ASP A 202 0.61 22.02 1.26
C ASP A 202 0.63 21.17 -0.03
N HIS A 203 1.38 20.05 -0.02
CA HIS A 203 1.54 19.15 -1.15
C HIS A 203 1.01 17.74 -0.88
N VAL A 204 0.82 17.01 -1.99
CA VAL A 204 0.62 15.57 -2.04
C VAL A 204 1.77 14.91 -2.81
N GLY A 205 2.16 13.71 -2.38
CA GLY A 205 3.19 12.89 -3.02
C GLY A 205 2.68 11.50 -3.33
N VAL A 206 3.35 10.81 -4.25
CA VAL A 206 3.00 9.43 -4.65
C VAL A 206 4.28 8.62 -4.81
N SER A 207 4.28 7.41 -4.25
CA SER A 207 5.27 6.39 -4.51
C SER A 207 4.60 5.12 -5.05
N ALA A 208 5.10 4.58 -6.15
CA ALA A 208 4.53 3.40 -6.78
C ALA A 208 5.59 2.59 -7.56
N ASN A 209 6.57 2.04 -6.82
CA ASN A 209 7.60 1.13 -7.32
C ASN A 209 8.60 1.76 -8.31
N ILE A 210 8.91 3.00 -8.07
CA ILE A 210 9.97 3.71 -8.79
C ILE A 210 10.61 4.73 -7.83
N PRO A 211 11.94 4.93 -7.83
CA PRO A 211 12.56 5.95 -7.02
C PRO A 211 12.14 7.34 -7.53
N ARG A 212 11.80 8.23 -6.62
CA ARG A 212 11.24 9.55 -6.90
C ARG A 212 12.13 10.70 -6.45
N ILE A 213 13.01 10.48 -5.45
CA ILE A 213 13.87 11.51 -4.90
C ILE A 213 14.83 11.99 -5.98
N GLY A 214 14.82 13.29 -6.25
CA GLY A 214 15.63 13.91 -7.30
C GLY A 214 16.94 14.50 -6.74
N LYS A 215 17.10 15.79 -6.95
CA LYS A 215 18.21 16.59 -6.42
C LYS A 215 18.00 16.83 -4.93
N MET A 216 19.06 16.68 -4.15
CA MET A 216 19.00 16.86 -2.71
C MET A 216 19.79 18.10 -2.28
N ASP A 217 19.13 19.07 -1.67
CA ASP A 217 19.82 20.12 -0.91
C ASP A 217 20.13 19.61 0.51
N ARG A 218 21.29 18.95 0.68
CA ARG A 218 21.72 18.39 1.98
C ARG A 218 21.95 19.44 3.07
N LYS A 219 21.95 20.73 2.75
CA LYS A 219 22.02 21.82 3.73
C LYS A 219 20.64 22.10 4.34
N ASN A 220 19.59 21.88 3.58
CA ASN A 220 18.21 22.02 4.02
C ASN A 220 17.73 20.78 4.78
N LYS A 221 18.05 20.73 6.08
CA LYS A 221 17.70 19.61 6.97
C LYS A 221 16.21 19.50 7.28
N ASP A 222 15.43 20.53 6.94
CA ASP A 222 13.98 20.49 7.11
C ASP A 222 13.30 19.65 6.03
N PHE A 223 13.96 19.47 4.86
CA PHE A 223 13.42 18.73 3.73
C PHE A 223 14.25 17.53 3.28
N PHE A 224 15.54 17.43 3.66
CA PHE A 224 16.41 16.37 3.16
C PHE A 224 17.26 15.74 4.25
N MET A 225 17.26 14.41 4.27
CA MET A 225 18.20 13.59 5.01
C MET A 225 18.76 12.52 4.07
N ALA A 226 20.01 12.11 4.26
CA ALA A 226 20.63 11.05 3.45
C ALA A 226 21.83 10.44 4.17
N SER A 227 22.21 9.23 3.79
CA SER A 227 23.46 8.61 4.20
C SER A 227 24.68 9.35 3.61
N ASP A 228 25.77 9.33 4.33
CA ASP A 228 27.00 10.06 3.93
C ASP A 228 27.70 9.45 2.70
N ASN A 229 27.34 8.21 2.34
CA ASN A 229 28.02 7.40 1.32
C ASN A 229 27.30 7.35 -0.04
N VAL A 230 26.18 8.07 -0.23
CA VAL A 230 25.33 8.00 -1.45
C VAL A 230 26.14 8.13 -2.73
N GLU A 231 26.87 9.22 -2.90
CA GLU A 231 27.67 9.48 -4.12
C GLU A 231 28.86 8.53 -4.23
N LYS A 232 29.50 8.20 -3.09
CA LYS A 232 30.64 7.27 -3.06
C LYS A 232 30.25 5.88 -3.55
N VAL A 233 29.09 5.38 -3.16
CA VAL A 233 28.59 4.08 -3.59
C VAL A 233 28.21 4.13 -5.08
N ALA A 234 27.55 5.18 -5.52
CA ALA A 234 27.22 5.39 -6.92
C ALA A 234 28.47 5.38 -7.83
N LEU A 235 29.52 6.08 -7.43
CA LEU A 235 30.81 6.08 -8.12
C LEU A 235 31.46 4.69 -8.13
N LYS A 236 31.50 4.02 -6.98
CA LYS A 236 32.14 2.70 -6.83
C LYS A 236 31.54 1.65 -7.76
N TYR A 237 30.23 1.67 -7.95
CA TYR A 237 29.52 0.69 -8.78
C TYR A 237 29.25 1.19 -10.20
N GLY A 238 29.81 2.35 -10.60
CA GLY A 238 29.68 2.89 -11.95
C GLY A 238 28.26 3.34 -12.30
N LEU A 239 27.42 3.61 -11.29
CA LEU A 239 26.04 4.11 -11.47
C LEU A 239 26.01 5.61 -11.77
N TRP A 240 27.07 6.31 -11.41
CA TRP A 240 27.33 7.72 -11.69
C TRP A 240 28.83 7.92 -11.97
N ASP A 241 29.16 8.79 -12.92
CA ASP A 241 30.56 9.03 -13.35
C ASP A 241 31.26 10.18 -12.59
N GLY A 242 30.60 10.74 -11.58
CA GLY A 242 31.10 11.88 -10.81
C GLY A 242 30.99 13.23 -11.52
N LYS A 243 30.37 13.29 -12.68
CA LYS A 243 30.19 14.53 -13.44
C LYS A 243 28.73 14.96 -13.48
N GLY A 244 28.56 16.27 -13.57
CA GLY A 244 27.21 16.85 -13.60
C GLY A 244 26.49 16.72 -12.27
N GLU A 245 25.20 16.94 -12.32
CA GLU A 245 24.35 16.95 -11.13
C GLU A 245 23.97 15.54 -10.71
N PHE A 246 24.03 15.28 -9.39
CA PHE A 246 23.56 14.02 -8.84
C PHE A 246 22.04 14.06 -8.65
N VAL A 247 21.33 13.21 -9.36
CA VAL A 247 19.87 13.02 -9.26
C VAL A 247 19.61 11.61 -8.81
N PHE A 248 19.11 11.43 -7.58
CA PHE A 248 19.03 10.13 -6.91
C PHE A 248 18.26 9.10 -7.75
N TRP A 249 17.05 9.40 -8.18
CA TRP A 249 16.24 8.49 -8.98
C TRP A 249 16.89 8.09 -10.33
N ARG A 250 17.68 8.96 -10.96
CA ARG A 250 18.38 8.62 -12.21
C ARG A 250 19.51 7.63 -11.98
N VAL A 251 20.18 7.77 -10.84
CA VAL A 251 21.31 6.93 -10.46
C VAL A 251 20.83 5.54 -10.03
N PHE A 252 19.75 5.47 -9.27
CA PHE A 252 19.26 4.23 -8.65
C PHE A 252 18.00 3.67 -9.31
N ASN A 253 17.62 4.17 -10.49
CA ASN A 253 16.48 3.65 -11.24
C ASN A 253 16.74 2.20 -11.71
N CYS A 254 15.69 1.37 -11.68
CA CYS A 254 15.72 0.00 -12.17
C CYS A 254 15.38 -0.07 -13.67
N ASP A 255 15.61 -1.24 -14.26
CA ASP A 255 15.54 -1.43 -15.71
C ASP A 255 14.16 -1.19 -16.33
N TYR A 256 13.07 -1.51 -15.63
CA TYR A 256 11.72 -1.34 -16.16
C TYR A 256 11.21 0.11 -16.20
N ALA A 257 11.88 1.03 -15.50
CA ALA A 257 11.54 2.45 -15.45
C ALA A 257 12.69 3.34 -15.97
N LYS A 258 13.59 2.80 -16.76
CA LYS A 258 14.81 3.47 -17.20
C LYS A 258 14.51 4.76 -17.97
N GLY A 259 15.08 5.86 -17.51
CA GLY A 259 14.91 7.19 -18.11
C GLY A 259 13.66 7.95 -17.66
N ARG A 260 12.74 7.33 -16.90
CA ARG A 260 11.54 7.96 -16.36
C ARG A 260 11.50 7.85 -14.85
N ASN A 261 10.87 8.82 -14.17
CA ASN A 261 10.67 8.79 -12.72
C ASN A 261 9.21 8.55 -12.31
N PHE A 262 8.41 7.92 -13.17
CA PHE A 262 7.02 7.59 -12.86
C PHE A 262 6.50 6.43 -13.72
N HIS A 263 5.40 5.82 -13.24
CA HIS A 263 4.57 4.86 -13.94
C HIS A 263 3.13 5.38 -14.11
N ASP A 264 2.24 4.52 -14.61
CA ASP A 264 0.81 4.82 -14.80
C ASP A 264 0.16 5.43 -13.54
N ARG A 265 0.48 4.88 -12.36
CA ARG A 265 -0.15 5.22 -11.09
C ARG A 265 0.22 6.60 -10.57
N GLU A 266 1.50 6.96 -10.60
CA GLU A 266 1.96 8.30 -10.20
C GLU A 266 1.36 9.36 -11.11
N PHE A 267 1.41 9.13 -12.43
CA PHE A 267 0.80 10.04 -13.39
C PHE A 267 -0.69 10.23 -13.12
N PHE A 268 -1.44 9.11 -12.99
CA PHE A 268 -2.87 9.17 -12.76
C PHE A 268 -3.23 9.94 -11.48
N ILE A 269 -2.58 9.61 -10.36
CA ILE A 269 -2.89 10.20 -9.05
C ILE A 269 -2.53 11.67 -9.02
N LEU A 270 -1.32 12.05 -9.47
CA LEU A 270 -0.90 13.46 -9.49
C LEU A 270 -1.78 14.30 -10.41
N ASN A 271 -2.12 13.78 -11.58
CA ASN A 271 -3.01 14.48 -12.53
C ASN A 271 -4.47 14.59 -12.01
N ALA A 272 -4.96 13.57 -11.26
CA ALA A 272 -6.28 13.60 -10.64
C ALA A 272 -6.39 14.57 -9.46
N LEU A 273 -5.26 14.90 -8.80
CA LEU A 273 -5.20 15.82 -7.68
C LEU A 273 -4.83 17.25 -8.08
N ALA A 274 -4.06 17.42 -9.14
CA ALA A 274 -3.59 18.72 -9.63
C ALA A 274 -3.74 18.84 -11.17
N PRO A 275 -4.97 18.73 -11.72
CA PRO A 275 -5.20 18.82 -13.17
C PRO A 275 -4.78 20.15 -13.78
N SER A 276 -4.77 21.25 -13.02
CA SER A 276 -4.33 22.58 -13.48
C SER A 276 -2.86 22.61 -13.91
N LEU A 277 -2.03 21.66 -13.45
CA LEU A 277 -0.63 21.56 -13.86
C LEU A 277 -0.46 21.06 -15.29
N GLY A 278 -1.49 20.48 -15.93
CA GLY A 278 -1.44 19.99 -17.30
C GLY A 278 -0.36 18.93 -17.52
N LEU A 279 -0.17 18.02 -16.55
CA LEU A 279 0.80 16.93 -16.67
C LEU A 279 0.44 16.02 -17.86
N THR A 280 1.44 15.59 -18.63
CA THR A 280 1.25 14.69 -19.77
C THR A 280 1.98 13.35 -19.55
N TYR A 281 1.44 12.28 -20.12
CA TYR A 281 1.98 10.93 -19.91
C TYR A 281 3.32 10.69 -20.62
N ASP A 282 3.65 11.49 -21.62
CA ASP A 282 4.91 11.42 -22.39
C ASP A 282 6.08 12.18 -21.72
N MET A 283 5.86 12.86 -20.59
CA MET A 283 6.94 13.48 -19.82
C MET A 283 7.95 12.42 -19.35
N ASP A 284 9.23 12.78 -19.34
CA ASP A 284 10.29 11.93 -18.76
C ASP A 284 10.31 12.03 -17.23
N GLU A 285 9.87 13.15 -16.68
CA GLU A 285 9.91 13.45 -15.25
C GLU A 285 8.62 14.14 -14.81
N LEU A 286 7.99 13.61 -13.74
CA LEU A 286 6.92 14.27 -13.01
C LEU A 286 7.47 14.94 -11.75
N PRO A 287 6.81 15.99 -11.23
CA PRO A 287 7.16 16.58 -9.93
C PRO A 287 7.19 15.51 -8.83
N PHE A 288 8.14 15.63 -7.90
CA PHE A 288 8.20 14.76 -6.71
C PHE A 288 6.91 14.81 -5.88
N SER A 289 6.35 16.01 -5.75
CA SER A 289 5.07 16.28 -5.11
C SER A 289 4.39 17.47 -5.77
N VAL A 290 3.08 17.57 -5.63
CA VAL A 290 2.29 18.67 -6.23
C VAL A 290 1.39 19.30 -5.16
N LYS A 291 1.13 20.61 -5.30
CA LYS A 291 0.05 21.26 -4.59
C LYS A 291 -1.27 20.86 -5.26
N PRO A 292 -2.20 20.22 -4.54
CA PRO A 292 -3.47 19.82 -5.15
C PRO A 292 -4.36 21.04 -5.44
N ASP A 293 -5.17 20.95 -6.49
CA ASP A 293 -6.11 22.03 -6.86
C ASP A 293 -7.24 22.23 -5.83
N SER A 294 -7.52 21.19 -5.05
CA SER A 294 -8.45 21.22 -3.93
C SER A 294 -7.88 20.44 -2.76
N LEU A 295 -8.21 20.85 -1.54
CA LEU A 295 -7.81 20.09 -0.36
C LEU A 295 -8.32 18.65 -0.42
N VAL A 296 -7.50 17.73 0.09
CA VAL A 296 -7.69 16.28 0.00
C VAL A 296 -8.15 15.74 1.35
N ASP A 297 -9.28 15.06 1.39
CA ASP A 297 -9.71 14.31 2.56
C ASP A 297 -9.30 12.82 2.47
N VAL A 298 -9.46 12.09 3.55
CA VAL A 298 -9.14 10.65 3.58
C VAL A 298 -10.01 9.85 2.58
N HIS A 299 -11.24 10.29 2.32
CA HIS A 299 -12.14 9.62 1.37
C HIS A 299 -11.66 9.80 -0.08
N ARG A 300 -11.06 10.94 -0.41
CA ARG A 300 -10.43 11.14 -1.72
C ARG A 300 -9.25 10.19 -1.93
N VAL A 301 -8.44 9.95 -0.89
CA VAL A 301 -7.37 8.94 -0.95
C VAL A 301 -7.95 7.53 -1.10
N MET A 302 -9.03 7.20 -0.39
CA MET A 302 -9.76 5.93 -0.55
C MET A 302 -10.28 5.74 -1.99
N GLU A 303 -10.83 6.79 -2.59
CA GLU A 303 -11.29 6.78 -3.99
C GLU A 303 -10.14 6.53 -4.97
N LEU A 304 -9.00 7.20 -4.80
CA LEU A 304 -7.82 6.99 -5.64
C LEU A 304 -7.28 5.55 -5.52
N PHE A 305 -7.34 4.97 -4.32
CA PHE A 305 -6.94 3.57 -4.10
C PHE A 305 -7.88 2.57 -4.78
N ARG A 306 -9.14 2.93 -5.02
CA ARG A 306 -10.11 2.11 -5.78
C ARG A 306 -9.93 2.21 -7.29
N SER A 307 -9.07 3.09 -7.78
CA SER A 307 -8.99 3.39 -9.21
C SER A 307 -8.52 2.22 -10.05
N THR A 308 -9.27 1.95 -11.09
CA THR A 308 -8.99 0.98 -12.17
C THR A 308 -8.76 1.68 -13.49
N PHE A 309 -8.64 3.01 -13.49
CA PHE A 309 -8.53 3.88 -14.67
C PHE A 309 -9.74 3.86 -15.62
N GLU A 310 -10.84 3.17 -15.25
CA GLU A 310 -12.06 3.13 -16.08
C GLU A 310 -12.56 4.54 -16.39
N GLY A 311 -12.96 4.75 -17.65
CA GLY A 311 -13.40 6.06 -18.15
C GLY A 311 -12.28 7.04 -18.51
N THR A 312 -11.01 6.65 -18.41
CA THR A 312 -9.86 7.44 -18.87
C THR A 312 -9.22 6.84 -20.11
N PHE A 313 -8.23 7.52 -20.71
CA PHE A 313 -7.47 6.95 -21.84
C PHE A 313 -6.64 5.71 -21.47
N MET A 314 -6.46 5.43 -20.17
CA MET A 314 -5.77 4.24 -19.65
C MET A 314 -6.72 3.08 -19.33
N ASP A 315 -8.01 3.20 -19.65
CA ASP A 315 -9.01 2.18 -19.39
C ASP A 315 -8.79 0.91 -20.21
N MET A 316 -8.43 -0.19 -19.54
CA MET A 316 -8.22 -1.49 -20.19
C MET A 316 -9.52 -2.10 -20.72
N CYS A 317 -10.67 -1.69 -20.23
CA CYS A 317 -11.98 -2.22 -20.60
C CYS A 317 -12.60 -1.52 -21.82
N GLN A 318 -12.08 -0.36 -22.23
CA GLN A 318 -12.73 0.52 -23.22
C GLN A 318 -13.01 -0.12 -24.58
N ASN A 319 -12.20 -1.11 -24.98
CA ASN A 319 -12.34 -1.81 -26.26
C ASN A 319 -12.93 -3.22 -26.14
N VAL A 320 -13.28 -3.68 -24.92
CA VAL A 320 -14.02 -4.90 -24.71
C VAL A 320 -15.51 -4.61 -24.92
N LYS A 321 -15.94 -4.56 -26.18
CA LYS A 321 -17.27 -4.08 -26.60
C LYS A 321 -18.13 -5.21 -27.14
N MET A 322 -19.44 -5.01 -27.13
CA MET A 322 -20.43 -5.88 -27.77
C MET A 322 -21.55 -5.05 -28.39
N GLU A 323 -22.20 -5.62 -29.40
CA GLU A 323 -23.41 -5.06 -29.98
C GLU A 323 -24.65 -5.56 -29.25
N VAL A 324 -25.59 -4.65 -29.01
CA VAL A 324 -26.87 -4.96 -28.36
C VAL A 324 -28.00 -4.35 -29.16
N GLY A 325 -28.96 -5.20 -29.60
CA GLY A 325 -30.20 -4.74 -30.22
C GLY A 325 -31.11 -4.08 -29.18
N ARG A 326 -31.52 -2.86 -29.45
CA ARG A 326 -32.52 -2.14 -28.63
C ARG A 326 -33.75 -1.82 -29.42
N ARG A 327 -34.92 -2.03 -28.84
CA ARG A 327 -36.19 -1.65 -29.43
C ARG A 327 -36.51 -0.19 -29.08
N ASN A 328 -36.78 0.61 -30.11
CA ASN A 328 -37.20 2.00 -29.96
C ASN A 328 -38.69 2.08 -29.59
N GLU A 329 -39.15 3.23 -29.14
CA GLU A 329 -40.57 3.47 -28.78
C GLU A 329 -41.49 3.29 -29.98
N ASP A 330 -41.05 3.57 -31.21
CA ASP A 330 -41.77 3.37 -32.46
C ASP A 330 -41.81 1.92 -32.94
N GLY A 331 -41.21 0.98 -32.18
CA GLY A 331 -41.15 -0.46 -32.50
C GLY A 331 -40.02 -0.86 -33.43
N SER A 332 -39.23 0.09 -33.96
CA SER A 332 -38.03 -0.21 -34.74
C SER A 332 -36.92 -0.75 -33.84
N THR A 333 -35.94 -1.44 -34.43
CA THR A 333 -34.74 -1.96 -33.71
C THR A 333 -33.53 -1.16 -34.13
N ARG A 334 -32.72 -0.71 -33.16
CA ARG A 334 -31.37 -0.18 -33.37
C ARG A 334 -30.32 -1.05 -32.72
N THR A 335 -29.13 -1.02 -33.25
CA THR A 335 -27.94 -1.68 -32.64
C THR A 335 -27.08 -0.64 -31.97
N ASP A 336 -26.85 -0.80 -30.65
CA ASP A 336 -25.93 0.01 -29.86
C ASP A 336 -24.66 -0.79 -29.60
N THR A 337 -23.50 -0.14 -29.70
CA THR A 337 -22.22 -0.70 -29.24
C THR A 337 -21.97 -0.23 -27.82
N ILE A 338 -21.84 -1.16 -26.89
CA ILE A 338 -21.58 -0.87 -25.47
C ILE A 338 -20.33 -1.59 -24.98
N VAL A 339 -19.75 -1.12 -23.87
CA VAL A 339 -18.76 -1.91 -23.12
C VAL A 339 -19.46 -3.18 -22.62
N SER A 340 -18.85 -4.34 -22.88
CA SER A 340 -19.46 -5.63 -22.52
C SER A 340 -19.67 -5.74 -21.00
N PRO A 341 -20.79 -6.31 -20.53
CA PRO A 341 -21.00 -6.58 -19.11
C PRO A 341 -19.85 -7.36 -18.43
N VAL A 342 -19.17 -8.23 -19.18
CA VAL A 342 -18.05 -9.04 -18.68
C VAL A 342 -16.71 -8.32 -18.75
N ALA A 343 -16.64 -7.12 -19.32
CA ALA A 343 -15.44 -6.31 -19.33
C ALA A 343 -15.03 -5.97 -17.88
N ASN A 344 -13.77 -6.23 -17.53
CA ASN A 344 -13.31 -6.23 -16.17
C ASN A 344 -11.84 -5.80 -16.12
N PRO A 345 -11.47 -4.80 -15.29
CA PRO A 345 -10.11 -4.25 -15.23
C PRO A 345 -9.08 -5.23 -14.66
N TRP A 346 -9.51 -6.38 -14.15
CA TRP A 346 -8.66 -7.42 -13.57
C TRP A 346 -8.66 -8.72 -14.36
N LEU A 347 -8.95 -8.66 -15.68
CA LEU A 347 -8.86 -9.81 -16.57
C LEU A 347 -7.49 -10.49 -16.45
N GLY A 348 -7.50 -11.79 -16.22
CA GLY A 348 -6.27 -12.58 -16.14
C GLY A 348 -5.48 -12.56 -17.47
N GLY A 349 -4.15 -12.67 -17.40
CA GLY A 349 -3.29 -12.57 -18.58
C GLY A 349 -3.61 -13.56 -19.71
N ASN A 350 -4.18 -14.75 -19.39
CA ASN A 350 -4.66 -15.68 -20.42
C ASN A 350 -5.86 -15.09 -21.18
N MET A 351 -6.82 -14.50 -20.48
CA MET A 351 -7.97 -13.87 -21.12
C MET A 351 -7.55 -12.68 -21.97
N GLN A 352 -6.66 -11.82 -21.46
CA GLN A 352 -6.11 -10.68 -22.23
C GLN A 352 -5.44 -11.17 -23.54
N ARG A 353 -4.62 -12.22 -23.46
CA ARG A 353 -3.99 -12.81 -24.66
C ARG A 353 -5.02 -13.40 -25.62
N THR A 354 -6.05 -14.07 -25.11
CA THR A 354 -7.12 -14.63 -25.95
C THR A 354 -7.89 -13.53 -26.67
N LEU A 355 -8.29 -12.47 -25.96
CA LEU A 355 -9.00 -11.33 -26.57
C LEU A 355 -8.14 -10.65 -27.65
N ASN A 356 -6.85 -10.41 -27.36
CA ASN A 356 -5.93 -9.81 -28.32
C ASN A 356 -5.56 -10.74 -29.49
N PHE A 357 -5.65 -12.06 -29.32
CA PHE A 357 -5.51 -13.01 -30.42
C PHE A 357 -6.70 -12.95 -31.38
N LEU A 358 -7.92 -12.81 -30.83
CA LEU A 358 -9.14 -12.69 -31.63
C LEU A 358 -9.25 -11.31 -32.30
N ALA A 359 -8.90 -10.27 -31.61
CA ALA A 359 -8.92 -8.87 -32.10
C ALA A 359 -7.73 -8.09 -31.50
N PRO A 360 -6.64 -7.88 -32.25
CA PRO A 360 -5.47 -7.17 -31.76
C PRO A 360 -5.79 -5.77 -31.24
N GLY A 361 -5.24 -5.41 -30.07
CA GLY A 361 -5.48 -4.11 -29.41
C GLY A 361 -6.78 -4.03 -28.61
N THR A 362 -7.48 -5.13 -28.39
CA THR A 362 -8.69 -5.13 -27.54
C THR A 362 -8.36 -4.78 -26.08
N VAL A 363 -7.28 -5.33 -25.54
CA VAL A 363 -6.83 -5.03 -24.17
C VAL A 363 -5.38 -4.57 -24.19
N GLU A 364 -5.15 -3.33 -23.79
CA GLU A 364 -3.82 -2.81 -23.51
C GLU A 364 -3.60 -2.84 -22.00
N PHE A 365 -2.66 -3.69 -21.53
CA PHE A 365 -2.39 -3.83 -20.11
C PHE A 365 -1.90 -2.51 -19.48
N ARG A 366 -2.54 -2.10 -18.41
CA ARG A 366 -2.15 -0.98 -17.55
C ARG A 366 -2.08 -1.44 -16.10
N ARG A 367 -1.07 -0.99 -15.38
CA ARG A 367 -0.94 -1.26 -13.96
C ARG A 367 -1.83 -0.28 -13.17
N THR A 368 -3.05 -0.71 -12.87
CA THR A 368 -4.02 0.08 -12.09
C THR A 368 -3.59 0.24 -10.61
N VAL A 369 -4.17 1.19 -9.89
CA VAL A 369 -3.97 1.33 -8.44
C VAL A 369 -4.61 0.14 -7.73
N ALA A 370 -5.91 -0.10 -7.95
CA ALA A 370 -6.59 -1.28 -7.44
C ALA A 370 -6.25 -2.52 -8.28
N VAL A 371 -5.80 -3.59 -7.64
CA VAL A 371 -5.48 -4.85 -8.31
C VAL A 371 -6.05 -6.05 -7.57
N ALA A 372 -6.40 -7.08 -8.35
CA ALA A 372 -7.02 -8.31 -7.83
C ALA A 372 -6.07 -9.18 -6.98
N TRP A 373 -4.77 -8.92 -7.01
CA TRP A 373 -3.76 -9.63 -6.23
C TRP A 373 -3.25 -8.83 -5.02
N CYS A 374 -3.90 -7.75 -4.64
CA CYS A 374 -3.63 -7.04 -3.40
C CYS A 374 -4.01 -7.93 -2.21
N SER A 375 -3.12 -8.03 -1.23
CA SER A 375 -3.39 -8.77 0.02
C SER A 375 -4.23 -7.93 0.97
N TYR A 376 -3.80 -6.69 1.18
CA TYR A 376 -4.49 -5.66 1.95
C TYR A 376 -4.00 -4.27 1.53
N SER A 377 -4.72 -3.27 1.95
CA SER A 377 -4.26 -1.88 1.84
C SER A 377 -4.66 -1.10 3.08
N HIS A 378 -3.89 -0.08 3.41
CA HIS A 378 -4.24 0.82 4.49
C HIS A 378 -4.04 2.29 4.10
N ILE A 379 -4.80 3.15 4.75
CA ILE A 379 -4.64 4.61 4.71
C ILE A 379 -4.61 5.05 6.16
N THR A 380 -3.52 5.66 6.59
CA THR A 380 -3.35 6.16 7.95
C THR A 380 -3.56 7.67 7.98
N GLN A 381 -4.50 8.11 8.80
CA GLN A 381 -4.84 9.51 9.05
C GLN A 381 -4.38 9.89 10.46
N LEU A 382 -3.53 10.91 10.56
CA LEU A 382 -2.84 11.31 11.78
C LEU A 382 -3.24 12.74 12.15
N ARG A 383 -3.77 12.94 13.37
CA ARG A 383 -4.45 14.16 13.78
C ARG A 383 -3.88 14.70 15.09
N ASN A 384 -3.10 15.78 15.04
CA ASN A 384 -2.38 16.35 16.18
C ASN A 384 -3.25 17.09 17.21
N TRP A 385 -4.54 17.31 16.92
CA TRP A 385 -5.50 17.98 17.81
C TRP A 385 -6.34 17.02 18.65
N LEU A 386 -6.09 15.72 18.51
CA LEU A 386 -6.76 14.67 19.27
C LEU A 386 -5.74 13.92 20.14
N PRO A 387 -6.18 13.30 21.25
CA PRO A 387 -5.39 12.31 21.97
C PRO A 387 -4.89 11.22 21.01
N ASP A 388 -3.69 10.72 21.25
CA ASP A 388 -3.04 9.78 20.31
C ASP A 388 -3.89 8.52 20.09
N GLU A 389 -4.58 8.03 21.12
CA GLU A 389 -5.40 6.82 21.10
C GLU A 389 -6.47 6.85 20.00
N VAL A 390 -7.08 8.01 19.76
CA VAL A 390 -8.13 8.21 18.76
C VAL A 390 -7.69 9.10 17.60
N GLY A 391 -6.56 9.80 17.75
CA GLY A 391 -6.01 10.72 16.76
C GLY A 391 -5.46 10.02 15.54
N GLY A 392 -4.75 8.91 15.72
CA GLY A 392 -4.27 8.06 14.64
C GLY A 392 -5.27 6.98 14.26
N VAL A 393 -5.62 6.91 12.98
CA VAL A 393 -6.56 5.92 12.43
C VAL A 393 -5.94 5.25 11.21
N CYS A 394 -5.83 3.93 11.25
CA CYS A 394 -5.54 3.08 10.10
C CYS A 394 -6.86 2.58 9.49
N TRP A 395 -7.20 3.04 8.31
CA TRP A 395 -8.31 2.56 7.50
C TRP A 395 -7.85 1.33 6.72
N LEU A 396 -8.01 0.14 7.33
CA LEU A 396 -7.53 -1.14 6.78
C LEU A 396 -8.59 -1.77 5.87
N SER A 397 -8.16 -2.20 4.69
CA SER A 397 -8.95 -3.01 3.76
C SER A 397 -8.18 -4.26 3.40
N VAL A 398 -8.80 -5.43 3.42
CA VAL A 398 -8.22 -6.70 2.96
C VAL A 398 -8.77 -7.08 1.60
N ASP A 399 -8.00 -7.83 0.79
CA ASP A 399 -8.29 -8.15 -0.61
C ASP A 399 -8.15 -6.92 -1.53
N ASN A 400 -8.71 -6.95 -2.73
CA ASN A 400 -8.69 -5.89 -3.72
C ASN A 400 -9.30 -4.57 -3.21
N PRO A 401 -8.53 -3.47 -3.10
CA PRO A 401 -9.05 -2.21 -2.58
C PRO A 401 -10.14 -1.58 -3.47
N GLY A 402 -10.26 -2.02 -4.73
CA GLY A 402 -11.33 -1.59 -5.64
C GLY A 402 -12.70 -2.18 -5.33
N GLU A 403 -12.76 -3.22 -4.52
CA GLU A 403 -13.97 -3.99 -4.23
C GLU A 403 -14.25 -4.15 -2.73
N SER A 404 -13.31 -3.79 -1.84
CA SER A 404 -13.38 -4.07 -0.40
C SER A 404 -13.52 -2.81 0.44
N PRO A 405 -14.29 -2.85 1.55
CA PRO A 405 -14.50 -1.71 2.44
C PRO A 405 -13.29 -1.50 3.34
N ARG A 406 -13.20 -0.33 3.96
CA ARG A 406 -12.18 0.02 4.93
C ARG A 406 -12.72 0.01 6.34
N ILE A 407 -12.00 -0.69 7.22
CA ILE A 407 -12.33 -0.82 8.64
C ILE A 407 -11.37 0.07 9.43
N PRO A 408 -11.87 1.00 10.27
CA PRO A 408 -11.01 1.85 11.09
C PRO A 408 -10.40 1.07 12.25
N ILE A 409 -9.07 1.18 12.38
CA ILE A 409 -8.29 0.67 13.52
C ILE A 409 -7.53 1.85 14.09
N PHE A 410 -7.65 2.11 15.39
CA PHE A 410 -7.10 3.28 16.05
C PHE A 410 -5.78 2.96 16.77
N CYS A 411 -4.98 3.96 17.04
CA CYS A 411 -3.76 3.81 17.85
C CYS A 411 -4.06 3.15 19.22
N GLY A 412 -5.17 3.53 19.85
CA GLY A 412 -5.60 2.95 21.15
C GLY A 412 -6.39 1.65 21.05
N THR A 413 -6.57 1.07 19.84
CA THR A 413 -7.15 -0.27 19.67
C THR A 413 -6.20 -1.30 20.26
N THR A 414 -6.70 -2.23 21.07
CA THR A 414 -5.90 -3.29 21.69
C THR A 414 -6.26 -4.69 21.19
N ARG A 415 -7.41 -4.83 20.53
CA ARG A 415 -7.88 -6.11 19.99
C ARG A 415 -8.65 -5.92 18.69
N LEU A 416 -8.30 -6.73 17.68
CA LEU A 416 -9.02 -6.81 16.42
C LEU A 416 -10.09 -7.91 16.45
N PRO A 417 -11.09 -7.91 15.54
CA PRO A 417 -11.97 -9.05 15.30
C PRO A 417 -11.18 -10.33 14.98
N GLU A 418 -11.62 -11.48 15.50
CA GLU A 418 -10.96 -12.80 15.33
C GLU A 418 -10.74 -13.19 13.86
N ALA A 419 -11.55 -12.66 12.95
CA ALA A 419 -11.37 -12.87 11.52
C ALA A 419 -10.01 -12.41 10.99
N TYR A 420 -9.32 -11.50 11.68
CA TYR A 420 -7.96 -11.07 11.34
C TYR A 420 -6.86 -12.00 11.87
N ASP A 421 -7.15 -13.03 12.67
CA ASP A 421 -6.14 -13.90 13.28
C ASP A 421 -5.47 -14.86 12.28
N ARG A 422 -6.05 -15.04 11.08
CA ARG A 422 -5.60 -16.03 10.09
C ARG A 422 -5.40 -15.41 8.71
N CYS A 423 -4.37 -15.89 8.02
CA CYS A 423 -4.10 -15.55 6.63
C CYS A 423 -4.95 -16.38 5.66
N GLY A 424 -5.72 -15.72 4.80
CA GLY A 424 -6.50 -16.36 3.73
C GLY A 424 -5.84 -16.32 2.36
N GLN A 425 -4.59 -15.86 2.25
CA GLN A 425 -3.93 -15.68 0.94
C GLN A 425 -3.44 -16.99 0.31
N TYR A 426 -3.09 -17.97 1.13
CA TYR A 426 -2.48 -19.22 0.67
C TYR A 426 -3.47 -20.37 0.51
N SER A 427 -4.58 -20.32 1.25
CA SER A 427 -5.65 -21.32 1.21
C SER A 427 -7.00 -20.70 1.52
N TYR A 428 -8.07 -21.41 1.15
CA TYR A 428 -9.42 -21.02 1.54
C TYR A 428 -9.61 -21.18 3.05
N GLN A 429 -9.92 -20.07 3.72
CA GLN A 429 -10.17 -20.00 5.15
C GLN A 429 -11.49 -19.22 5.34
N PRO A 430 -12.64 -19.90 5.43
CA PRO A 430 -13.97 -19.27 5.40
C PRO A 430 -14.17 -18.21 6.48
N ASP A 431 -13.53 -18.41 7.65
CA ASP A 431 -13.70 -17.57 8.84
C ASP A 431 -12.69 -16.40 8.92
N CYS A 432 -11.82 -16.22 7.91
CA CYS A 432 -10.88 -15.11 7.92
C CYS A 432 -11.40 -13.88 7.16
N ALA A 433 -10.94 -12.69 7.57
CA ALA A 433 -11.40 -11.41 7.03
C ALA A 433 -11.28 -11.32 5.51
N VAL A 434 -10.19 -11.83 4.91
CA VAL A 434 -10.00 -11.76 3.46
C VAL A 434 -11.05 -12.56 2.69
N TRP A 435 -11.44 -13.75 3.16
CA TRP A 435 -12.46 -14.57 2.49
C TRP A 435 -13.88 -14.09 2.78
N GLN A 436 -14.09 -13.35 3.88
CA GLN A 436 -15.36 -12.68 4.12
C GLN A 436 -15.73 -11.72 2.97
N PHE A 437 -14.73 -11.02 2.40
CA PHE A 437 -14.95 -10.08 1.31
C PHE A 437 -14.72 -10.71 -0.07
N ARG A 438 -13.69 -11.51 -0.23
CA ARG A 438 -13.23 -12.08 -1.51
C ARG A 438 -14.28 -12.90 -2.23
N LYS A 439 -15.17 -13.61 -1.54
CA LYS A 439 -16.21 -14.42 -2.15
C LYS A 439 -17.14 -13.58 -3.04
N ALA A 440 -17.73 -12.54 -2.48
CA ALA A 440 -18.58 -11.62 -3.24
C ALA A 440 -17.79 -10.83 -4.31
N ASN A 441 -16.58 -10.36 -3.97
CA ASN A 441 -15.72 -9.64 -4.90
C ASN A 441 -15.43 -10.46 -6.16
N LYS A 442 -15.07 -11.74 -6.03
CA LYS A 442 -14.79 -12.61 -7.20
C LYS A 442 -16.05 -12.91 -8.02
N LEU A 443 -17.21 -13.07 -7.37
CA LEU A 443 -18.47 -13.21 -8.11
C LEU A 443 -18.81 -11.93 -8.87
N ALA A 444 -18.56 -10.75 -8.31
CA ALA A 444 -18.81 -9.48 -8.99
C ALA A 444 -18.01 -9.35 -10.30
N THR A 445 -16.77 -9.88 -10.35
CA THR A 445 -15.93 -9.81 -11.55
C THR A 445 -16.45 -10.64 -12.74
N VAL A 446 -17.41 -11.54 -12.55
CA VAL A 446 -18.05 -12.33 -13.61
C VAL A 446 -18.75 -11.41 -14.62
N ALA A 447 -19.41 -10.35 -14.14
CA ALA A 447 -20.08 -9.36 -14.97
C ALA A 447 -19.89 -7.95 -14.40
N TRP A 448 -18.65 -7.54 -14.23
CA TRP A 448 -18.22 -6.34 -13.51
C TRP A 448 -19.01 -5.08 -13.89
N GLN A 449 -19.20 -4.81 -15.18
CA GLN A 449 -19.90 -3.59 -15.62
C GLN A 449 -21.36 -3.53 -15.14
N SER A 450 -21.95 -4.68 -14.81
CA SER A 450 -23.33 -4.74 -14.31
C SER A 450 -23.44 -4.97 -12.80
N THR A 451 -22.34 -5.26 -12.11
CA THR A 451 -22.28 -5.51 -10.65
C THR A 451 -21.55 -4.43 -9.88
N LYS A 452 -20.57 -3.74 -10.52
CA LYS A 452 -19.71 -2.75 -9.86
C LYS A 452 -20.45 -1.68 -9.09
N GLY A 453 -21.56 -1.18 -9.61
CA GLY A 453 -22.37 -0.16 -8.93
C GLY A 453 -22.90 -0.63 -7.59
N LYS A 454 -23.24 -1.92 -7.46
CA LYS A 454 -23.71 -2.51 -6.21
C LYS A 454 -22.55 -2.68 -5.20
N VAL A 455 -21.43 -3.23 -5.64
CA VAL A 455 -20.23 -3.39 -4.80
C VAL A 455 -19.74 -2.05 -4.28
N ILE A 456 -19.54 -1.08 -5.17
CA ILE A 456 -19.08 0.28 -4.78
C ILE A 456 -20.10 0.97 -3.88
N GLY A 457 -21.40 0.77 -4.12
CA GLY A 457 -22.46 1.29 -3.25
C GLY A 457 -22.32 0.79 -1.82
N GLU A 458 -22.06 -0.51 -1.61
CA GLU A 458 -21.86 -1.07 -0.26
C GLU A 458 -20.52 -0.63 0.36
N VAL A 459 -19.43 -0.54 -0.41
CA VAL A 459 -18.15 0.03 0.06
C VAL A 459 -18.38 1.43 0.64
N LEU A 460 -19.01 2.30 -0.15
CA LEU A 460 -19.27 3.68 0.26
C LEU A 460 -20.25 3.77 1.46
N ALA A 461 -21.20 2.86 1.57
CA ALA A 461 -22.14 2.81 2.70
C ALA A 461 -21.40 2.48 4.01
N VAL A 462 -20.49 1.48 4.01
CA VAL A 462 -19.67 1.14 5.18
C VAL A 462 -18.76 2.31 5.56
N GLU A 463 -18.02 2.87 4.61
CA GLU A 463 -17.06 3.95 4.87
C GLU A 463 -17.77 5.22 5.38
N LYS A 464 -18.92 5.57 4.81
CA LYS A 464 -19.74 6.70 5.25
C LYS A 464 -20.30 6.50 6.65
N GLU A 465 -20.78 5.31 6.97
CA GLU A 465 -21.30 5.01 8.32
C GLU A 465 -20.16 5.03 9.35
N ALA A 466 -18.98 4.50 9.03
CA ALA A 466 -17.81 4.61 9.88
C ALA A 466 -17.45 6.09 10.14
N ALA A 467 -17.35 6.91 9.09
CA ALA A 467 -17.05 8.34 9.22
C ALA A 467 -18.10 9.09 10.06
N ARG A 468 -19.38 8.75 9.92
CA ARG A 468 -20.48 9.35 10.69
C ARG A 468 -20.34 9.10 12.21
N ARG A 469 -19.74 7.97 12.60
CA ARG A 469 -19.52 7.60 14.01
C ARG A 469 -18.35 8.35 14.66
N MET A 470 -17.39 8.83 13.86
CA MET A 470 -16.14 9.41 14.37
C MET A 470 -16.34 10.55 15.39
N PRO A 471 -17.14 11.60 15.14
CA PRO A 471 -17.23 12.71 16.08
C PRO A 471 -17.75 12.31 17.48
N ALA A 472 -18.74 11.39 17.51
CA ALA A 472 -19.28 10.90 18.78
C ALA A 472 -18.27 10.00 19.51
N LEU A 473 -17.55 9.13 18.80
CA LEU A 473 -16.50 8.29 19.34
C LEU A 473 -15.36 9.13 19.92
N GLU A 474 -14.90 10.14 19.19
CA GLU A 474 -13.84 11.05 19.63
C GLU A 474 -14.20 11.79 20.93
N ALA A 475 -15.46 12.24 21.04
CA ALA A 475 -15.95 12.86 22.26
C ALA A 475 -15.96 11.87 23.44
N GLN A 476 -16.47 10.66 23.25
CA GLN A 476 -16.51 9.62 24.27
C GLN A 476 -15.11 9.17 24.72
N VAL A 477 -14.16 9.03 23.78
CA VAL A 477 -12.78 8.67 24.10
C VAL A 477 -12.10 9.79 24.89
N LYS A 478 -12.27 11.06 24.51
CA LYS A 478 -11.76 12.21 25.28
C LYS A 478 -12.32 12.25 26.71
N GLU A 479 -13.62 11.98 26.86
CA GLU A 479 -14.27 11.91 28.18
C GLU A 479 -13.72 10.76 29.02
N ALA A 480 -13.54 9.59 28.41
CA ALA A 480 -12.95 8.42 29.07
C ALA A 480 -11.53 8.70 29.56
N LEU A 481 -10.67 9.28 28.72
CA LEU A 481 -9.28 9.61 29.04
C LEU A 481 -9.15 10.73 30.08
N ALA A 482 -10.14 11.60 30.20
CA ALA A 482 -10.16 12.67 31.21
C ALA A 482 -10.51 12.17 32.63
N SER A 483 -10.87 10.90 32.79
CA SER A 483 -11.22 10.32 34.09
C SER A 483 -10.01 9.69 34.78
N ASP A 484 -9.89 9.91 36.10
CA ASP A 484 -8.70 9.57 36.91
C ASP A 484 -8.45 8.06 37.05
N GLU A 485 -9.45 7.19 36.89
CA GLU A 485 -9.34 5.74 37.11
C GLU A 485 -9.92 4.94 35.93
N GLY A 486 -9.09 4.06 35.35
CA GLY A 486 -9.46 3.17 34.24
C GLY A 486 -9.86 3.89 32.94
N GLY A 487 -9.35 5.11 32.72
CA GLY A 487 -9.67 5.93 31.54
C GLY A 487 -9.17 5.30 30.24
N GLU A 488 -7.95 4.81 30.24
CA GLU A 488 -7.32 4.16 29.08
C GLU A 488 -8.03 2.87 28.70
N GLU A 489 -8.40 2.02 29.67
CA GLU A 489 -9.14 0.78 29.42
C GLU A 489 -10.53 1.07 28.83
N ARG A 490 -11.23 2.13 29.32
CA ARG A 490 -12.51 2.54 28.75
C ARG A 490 -12.37 3.09 27.34
N ALA A 491 -11.36 3.90 27.09
CA ALA A 491 -11.05 4.42 25.76
C ALA A 491 -10.77 3.27 24.78
N SER A 492 -9.90 2.34 25.15
CA SER A 492 -9.60 1.14 24.34
C SER A 492 -10.82 0.27 24.09
N ALA A 493 -11.70 0.10 25.09
CA ALA A 493 -12.94 -0.65 24.92
C ALA A 493 -13.88 -0.01 23.90
N LEU A 494 -14.01 1.33 23.90
CA LEU A 494 -14.79 2.08 22.92
C LEU A 494 -14.22 1.93 21.50
N LEU A 495 -12.90 2.02 21.34
CA LEU A 495 -12.20 1.89 20.06
C LEU A 495 -12.31 0.45 19.52
N ASN A 496 -12.11 -0.55 20.37
CA ASN A 496 -12.29 -1.97 20.02
C ASN A 496 -13.73 -2.25 19.56
N ALA A 497 -14.72 -1.71 20.28
CA ALA A 497 -16.14 -1.87 19.91
C ALA A 497 -16.44 -1.21 18.56
N CYS A 498 -15.95 0.00 18.30
CA CYS A 498 -16.14 0.68 17.01
C CYS A 498 -15.55 -0.14 15.85
N THR A 499 -14.30 -0.61 15.96
CA THR A 499 -13.65 -1.45 14.95
C THR A 499 -14.46 -2.74 14.70
N ALA A 500 -14.89 -3.43 15.77
CA ALA A 500 -15.66 -4.66 15.66
C ALA A 500 -17.06 -4.46 15.06
N ASP A 501 -17.72 -3.35 15.39
CA ASP A 501 -19.06 -3.05 14.86
C ASP A 501 -19.02 -2.69 13.38
N VAL A 502 -18.05 -1.88 12.94
CA VAL A 502 -17.87 -1.56 11.51
C VAL A 502 -17.51 -2.82 10.71
N TYR A 503 -16.62 -3.68 11.24
CA TYR A 503 -16.31 -4.96 10.61
C TYR A 503 -17.55 -5.86 10.48
N ARG A 504 -18.36 -5.97 11.51
CA ARG A 504 -19.59 -6.79 11.52
C ARG A 504 -20.63 -6.29 10.52
N ASP A 505 -20.84 -4.97 10.44
CA ASP A 505 -21.72 -4.36 9.43
C ASP A 505 -21.22 -4.66 8.01
N ALA A 506 -19.92 -4.47 7.75
CA ALA A 506 -19.30 -4.80 6.48
C ALA A 506 -19.46 -6.28 6.11
N ALA A 507 -19.17 -7.19 7.04
CA ALA A 507 -19.29 -8.62 6.84
C ALA A 507 -20.73 -9.02 6.46
N SER A 508 -21.73 -8.49 7.18
CA SER A 508 -23.16 -8.75 6.89
C SER A 508 -23.59 -8.27 5.50
N ARG A 509 -23.06 -7.11 5.06
CA ARG A 509 -23.32 -6.58 3.71
C ARG A 509 -22.70 -7.45 2.63
N TRP A 510 -21.48 -7.96 2.85
CA TRP A 510 -20.81 -8.86 1.89
C TRP A 510 -21.45 -10.24 1.81
N ASP A 511 -22.01 -10.78 2.92
CA ASP A 511 -22.83 -11.98 2.89
C ASP A 511 -24.08 -11.78 2.03
N ALA A 512 -24.72 -10.62 2.14
CA ALA A 512 -25.88 -10.28 1.31
C ALA A 512 -25.51 -10.09 -0.18
N LEU A 513 -24.36 -9.47 -0.47
CA LEU A 513 -23.83 -9.36 -1.84
C LEU A 513 -23.50 -10.74 -2.43
N GLU A 514 -22.85 -11.61 -1.67
CA GLU A 514 -22.53 -12.99 -2.10
C GLU A 514 -23.83 -13.74 -2.47
N ALA A 515 -24.83 -13.69 -1.61
CA ALA A 515 -26.11 -14.35 -1.85
C ALA A 515 -26.83 -13.80 -3.11
N ASP A 516 -26.83 -12.47 -3.29
CA ASP A 516 -27.39 -11.82 -4.48
C ASP A 516 -26.66 -12.24 -5.77
N PHE A 517 -25.33 -12.30 -5.75
CA PHE A 517 -24.56 -12.71 -6.91
C PHE A 517 -24.70 -14.20 -7.22
N TRP A 518 -24.79 -15.07 -6.24
CA TRP A 518 -25.13 -16.48 -6.44
C TRP A 518 -26.52 -16.64 -7.03
N GLN A 519 -27.50 -15.90 -6.55
CA GLN A 519 -28.84 -15.91 -7.16
C GLN A 519 -28.81 -15.44 -8.62
N ARG A 520 -28.02 -14.39 -8.91
CA ARG A 520 -27.90 -13.83 -10.27
C ARG A 520 -27.21 -14.78 -11.24
N PHE A 521 -26.14 -15.43 -10.81
CA PHE A 521 -25.28 -16.26 -11.67
C PHE A 521 -25.51 -17.76 -11.49
N GLY A 522 -26.37 -18.18 -10.56
CA GLY A 522 -26.59 -19.60 -10.24
C GLY A 522 -27.21 -20.44 -11.36
N LEU A 523 -27.79 -19.81 -12.38
CA LEU A 523 -28.31 -20.48 -13.58
C LEU A 523 -27.30 -20.54 -14.74
N GLY A 524 -26.12 -19.99 -14.57
CA GLY A 524 -25.03 -19.93 -15.55
C GLY A 524 -24.30 -18.58 -15.50
N PHE A 525 -23.06 -18.60 -16.01
CA PHE A 525 -22.20 -17.43 -16.07
C PHE A 525 -22.17 -16.85 -17.48
#